data_b43a801b81b3eb3393692eb306275a22
#
_entry.id   b43a801b81b3eb3393692eb306275a22
#
_cell.length_a   1.000
_cell.length_b   1.000
_cell.length_c   1.000
_cell.angle_alpha   90.00
_cell.angle_beta   90.00
_cell.angle_gamma   90.00
#
_symmetry.space_group_name_H-M   'P 1'
#
loop_
_entity.id
_entity.type
_entity.pdbx_description
1 polymer ?
#
loop_
_entity_poly.entity_id
_entity_poly.type
_entity_poly.pdbx_seq_one_letter_code
_entity_poly.pdbx_strand_id
1 'polypeptide(L)'
;ACPEDCKYCPQSARYKTGLESERLMEVEQVLESARQAKNAGSTRFCMGAAWKNPNDRDMPYLEQMVKGVKALGLESCMTLGTLTDSQAQRLAGAGLDYYNHNLDTSPEFYGNIITTRTYQERLDTLDKVRDAGIKVCSGGIVGLGETVKDRAGLLLQLANLPTPPESVPINMLVKVKGTPLADNDDVDAFDF
;
A
#
# COMPACT_ATOMS: atom_id res chain seq x y z
N ALA A 1 -0.87 -12.32 9.00
CA ALA A 1 -1.07 -11.07 9.77
C ALA A 1 0.21 -10.24 9.74
N CYS A 2 0.08 -8.92 9.65
CA CYS A 2 1.20 -7.98 9.59
C CYS A 2 1.73 -7.69 11.01
N PRO A 3 3.04 -7.66 11.27
CA PRO A 3 3.60 -7.39 12.61
C PRO A 3 3.57 -5.90 13.01
N GLU A 4 3.21 -5.01 12.07
CA GLU A 4 3.14 -3.57 12.30
C GLU A 4 1.95 -3.18 13.19
N ASP A 5 2.03 -2.00 13.83
CA ASP A 5 1.03 -1.48 14.77
C ASP A 5 0.18 -0.34 14.20
N CYS A 6 0.04 -0.24 12.88
CA CYS A 6 -0.78 0.79 12.24
C CYS A 6 -2.18 0.83 12.87
N LYS A 7 -2.52 1.90 13.58
CA LYS A 7 -3.72 2.00 14.43
C LYS A 7 -5.05 1.85 13.67
N TYR A 8 -5.04 2.06 12.38
CA TYR A 8 -6.22 1.90 11.50
C TYR A 8 -6.35 0.51 10.89
N CYS A 9 -5.27 -0.32 10.93
CA CYS A 9 -5.19 -1.51 10.10
C CYS A 9 -5.74 -2.76 10.81
N PRO A 10 -6.83 -3.36 10.30
CA PRO A 10 -7.39 -4.57 10.89
C PRO A 10 -6.54 -5.82 10.69
N GLN A 11 -5.55 -5.78 9.79
CA GLN A 11 -4.65 -6.89 9.49
C GLN A 11 -3.42 -6.93 10.41
N SER A 12 -3.28 -5.95 11.33
CA SER A 12 -2.24 -5.95 12.35
C SER A 12 -2.41 -7.14 13.29
N ALA A 13 -1.33 -7.89 13.52
CA ALA A 13 -1.30 -8.98 14.51
C ALA A 13 -1.43 -8.48 15.95
N ARG A 14 -1.35 -7.16 16.16
CA ARG A 14 -1.43 -6.54 17.49
C ARG A 14 -2.85 -6.27 17.95
N TYR A 15 -3.83 -6.34 17.03
CA TYR A 15 -5.23 -6.02 17.33
C TYR A 15 -6.14 -7.24 17.16
N LYS A 16 -7.17 -7.32 18.01
CA LYS A 16 -8.17 -8.41 17.97
C LYS A 16 -9.36 -7.99 17.11
N THR A 17 -9.22 -8.07 15.80
CA THR A 17 -10.24 -7.65 14.83
C THR A 17 -11.13 -8.80 14.33
N GLY A 18 -10.82 -10.03 14.71
CA GLY A 18 -11.54 -11.22 14.23
C GLY A 18 -11.18 -11.65 12.81
N LEU A 19 -10.23 -10.98 12.15
CA LEU A 19 -9.75 -11.41 10.85
C LEU A 19 -8.85 -12.64 10.99
N GLU A 20 -9.11 -13.65 10.18
CA GLU A 20 -8.26 -14.83 10.06
C GLU A 20 -7.09 -14.53 9.11
N SER A 21 -5.92 -15.13 9.41
CA SER A 21 -4.75 -15.03 8.54
C SER A 21 -4.87 -16.08 7.44
N GLU A 22 -4.89 -15.62 6.21
CA GLU A 22 -4.92 -16.47 5.02
C GLU A 22 -3.50 -16.64 4.43
N ARG A 23 -3.32 -17.70 3.67
CA ARG A 23 -2.11 -17.91 2.86
C ARG A 23 -2.15 -16.98 1.64
N LEU A 24 -0.99 -16.77 1.01
CA LEU A 24 -0.93 -16.13 -0.30
C LEU A 24 -1.81 -16.92 -1.28
N MET A 25 -2.63 -16.20 -2.04
CA MET A 25 -3.48 -16.82 -3.06
C MET A 25 -2.63 -17.51 -4.13
N GLU A 26 -3.13 -18.61 -4.67
CA GLU A 26 -2.51 -19.27 -5.82
C GLU A 26 -2.53 -18.34 -7.06
N VAL A 27 -1.48 -18.42 -7.88
CA VAL A 27 -1.32 -17.54 -9.05
C VAL A 27 -2.55 -17.58 -9.94
N GLU A 28 -3.11 -18.76 -10.22
CA GLU A 28 -4.26 -18.90 -11.12
C GLU A 28 -5.53 -18.23 -10.56
N GLN A 29 -5.72 -18.25 -9.23
CA GLN A 29 -6.85 -17.55 -8.60
C GLN A 29 -6.73 -16.03 -8.75
N VAL A 30 -5.51 -15.49 -8.62
CA VAL A 30 -5.22 -14.07 -8.85
C VAL A 30 -5.48 -13.70 -10.29
N LEU A 31 -5.04 -14.53 -11.25
CA LEU A 31 -5.25 -14.29 -12.68
C LEU A 31 -6.72 -14.38 -13.09
N GLU A 32 -7.49 -15.27 -12.46
CA GLU A 32 -8.94 -15.33 -12.68
C GLU A 32 -9.63 -14.04 -12.20
N SER A 33 -9.25 -13.55 -11.00
CA SER A 33 -9.74 -12.26 -10.50
C SER A 33 -9.36 -11.10 -11.43
N ALA A 34 -8.15 -11.12 -11.98
CA ALA A 34 -7.69 -10.12 -12.94
C ALA A 34 -8.48 -10.16 -14.26
N ARG A 35 -8.82 -11.36 -14.76
CA ARG A 35 -9.69 -11.51 -15.96
C ARG A 35 -11.08 -10.91 -15.72
N GLN A 36 -11.66 -11.19 -14.54
CA GLN A 36 -12.96 -10.64 -14.17
C GLN A 36 -12.92 -9.11 -14.08
N ALA A 37 -11.88 -8.55 -13.45
CA ALA A 37 -11.68 -7.11 -13.39
C ALA A 37 -11.54 -6.49 -14.79
N LYS A 38 -10.77 -7.10 -15.68
CA LYS A 38 -10.63 -6.67 -17.08
C LYS A 38 -11.97 -6.69 -17.82
N ASN A 39 -12.76 -7.76 -17.66
CA ASN A 39 -14.07 -7.88 -18.29
C ASN A 39 -15.07 -6.84 -17.74
N ALA A 40 -14.88 -6.39 -16.50
CA ALA A 40 -15.63 -5.29 -15.91
C ALA A 40 -15.12 -3.89 -16.32
N GLY A 41 -14.12 -3.80 -17.21
CA GLY A 41 -13.60 -2.53 -17.74
C GLY A 41 -12.42 -1.94 -16.98
N SER A 42 -11.81 -2.67 -16.04
CA SER A 42 -10.61 -2.19 -15.35
C SER A 42 -9.42 -2.09 -16.29
N THR A 43 -8.62 -1.04 -16.12
CA THR A 43 -7.35 -0.83 -16.85
C THR A 43 -6.13 -1.23 -16.01
N ARG A 44 -6.29 -1.29 -14.67
CA ARG A 44 -5.25 -1.66 -13.71
C ARG A 44 -5.79 -2.69 -12.74
N PHE A 45 -4.93 -3.64 -12.37
CA PHE A 45 -5.22 -4.64 -11.34
C PHE A 45 -4.21 -4.52 -10.20
N CYS A 46 -4.72 -4.26 -8.97
CA CYS A 46 -3.91 -4.11 -7.78
C CYS A 46 -3.92 -5.40 -6.96
N MET A 47 -2.73 -5.84 -6.56
CA MET A 47 -2.50 -7.04 -5.75
C MET A 47 -1.82 -6.65 -4.44
N GLY A 48 -2.28 -7.19 -3.32
CA GLY A 48 -1.74 -6.83 -2.02
C GLY A 48 -1.59 -8.02 -1.08
N ALA A 49 -0.59 -7.94 -0.20
CA ALA A 49 -0.44 -8.85 0.92
C ALA A 49 -0.07 -8.06 2.19
N ALA A 50 -0.66 -8.47 3.31
CA ALA A 50 -0.45 -7.79 4.60
C ALA A 50 0.88 -8.19 5.24
N TRP A 51 1.96 -7.74 4.64
CA TRP A 51 3.34 -7.99 5.08
C TRP A 51 4.05 -6.70 5.52
N LYS A 52 5.05 -6.86 6.37
CA LYS A 52 6.03 -5.81 6.61
C LYS A 52 6.99 -5.69 5.42
N ASN A 53 7.43 -6.84 4.90
CA ASN A 53 8.32 -7.02 3.75
C ASN A 53 8.04 -8.42 3.17
N PRO A 54 8.05 -8.62 1.84
CA PRO A 54 7.91 -9.95 1.26
C PRO A 54 9.12 -10.83 1.57
N ASN A 55 8.88 -12.15 1.73
CA ASN A 55 9.98 -13.10 1.82
C ASN A 55 10.52 -13.41 0.43
N ASP A 56 11.83 -13.63 0.31
CA ASP A 56 12.46 -13.94 -0.98
C ASP A 56 11.95 -15.25 -1.59
N ARG A 57 11.51 -16.21 -0.76
CA ARG A 57 10.87 -17.45 -1.21
C ARG A 57 9.53 -17.23 -1.93
N ASP A 58 8.84 -16.13 -1.63
CA ASP A 58 7.54 -15.80 -2.22
C ASP A 58 7.70 -14.99 -3.52
N MET A 59 8.87 -14.39 -3.76
CA MET A 59 9.14 -13.57 -4.93
C MET A 59 8.86 -14.26 -6.27
N PRO A 60 9.20 -15.55 -6.50
CA PRO A 60 8.87 -16.22 -7.76
C PRO A 60 7.36 -16.25 -8.07
N TYR A 61 6.52 -16.40 -7.04
CA TYR A 61 5.06 -16.36 -7.20
C TYR A 61 4.57 -14.95 -7.52
N LEU A 62 5.10 -13.93 -6.86
CA LEU A 62 4.79 -12.53 -7.12
C LEU A 62 5.16 -12.13 -8.56
N GLU A 63 6.33 -12.55 -9.03
CA GLU A 63 6.77 -12.33 -10.40
C GLU A 63 5.84 -13.01 -11.44
N GLN A 64 5.36 -14.22 -11.15
CA GLN A 64 4.39 -14.91 -12.00
C GLN A 64 3.04 -14.17 -12.05
N MET A 65 2.56 -13.68 -10.89
CA MET A 65 1.34 -12.86 -10.82
C MET A 65 1.47 -11.60 -11.67
N VAL A 66 2.58 -10.86 -11.55
CA VAL A 66 2.86 -9.66 -12.36
C VAL A 66 2.83 -10.00 -13.84
N LYS A 67 3.61 -10.99 -14.28
CA LYS A 67 3.68 -11.41 -15.67
C LYS A 67 2.31 -11.83 -16.22
N GLY A 68 1.53 -12.56 -15.44
CA GLY A 68 0.20 -12.99 -15.82
C GLY A 68 -0.78 -11.83 -15.97
N VAL A 69 -0.80 -10.88 -15.04
CA VAL A 69 -1.62 -9.66 -15.14
C VAL A 69 -1.23 -8.83 -16.37
N LYS A 70 0.07 -8.68 -16.62
CA LYS A 70 0.58 -8.00 -17.83
C LYS A 70 0.14 -8.70 -19.12
N ALA A 71 0.19 -10.02 -19.16
CA ALA A 71 -0.26 -10.81 -20.32
C ALA A 71 -1.76 -10.64 -20.62
N LEU A 72 -2.56 -10.28 -19.62
CA LEU A 72 -3.96 -9.90 -19.80
C LEU A 72 -4.14 -8.49 -20.38
N GLY A 73 -3.07 -7.70 -20.53
CA GLY A 73 -3.12 -6.31 -21.02
C GLY A 73 -3.57 -5.30 -19.97
N LEU A 74 -3.46 -5.64 -18.69
CA LEU A 74 -3.72 -4.74 -17.57
C LEU A 74 -2.41 -4.10 -17.08
N GLU A 75 -2.46 -2.88 -16.57
CA GLU A 75 -1.42 -2.36 -15.69
C GLU A 75 -1.43 -3.16 -14.38
N SER A 76 -0.25 -3.52 -13.89
CA SER A 76 -0.09 -4.23 -12.62
C SER A 76 0.33 -3.28 -11.51
N CYS A 77 -0.26 -3.42 -10.33
CA CYS A 77 0.12 -2.70 -9.13
C CYS A 77 0.28 -3.68 -7.95
N MET A 78 1.29 -3.47 -7.12
CA MET A 78 1.49 -4.28 -5.91
C MET A 78 1.65 -3.45 -4.64
N THR A 79 1.15 -4.01 -3.52
CA THR A 79 1.30 -3.48 -2.15
C THR A 79 1.77 -4.61 -1.25
N LEU A 80 3.06 -4.63 -0.90
CA LEU A 80 3.69 -5.75 -0.18
C LEU A 80 4.47 -5.30 1.08
N GLY A 81 4.31 -4.05 1.48
CA GLY A 81 5.10 -3.44 2.56
C GLY A 81 6.40 -2.80 2.04
N THR A 82 7.47 -2.84 2.82
CA THR A 82 8.80 -2.35 2.40
C THR A 82 9.43 -3.31 1.40
N LEU A 83 10.35 -2.80 0.57
CA LEU A 83 11.15 -3.62 -0.34
C LEU A 83 12.64 -3.43 -0.09
N THR A 84 13.41 -4.46 -0.35
CA THR A 84 14.85 -4.35 -0.59
C THR A 84 15.10 -3.95 -2.05
N ASP A 85 16.30 -3.44 -2.37
CA ASP A 85 16.67 -3.11 -3.75
C ASP A 85 16.53 -4.32 -4.68
N SER A 86 16.97 -5.49 -4.23
CA SER A 86 16.85 -6.74 -4.99
C SER A 86 15.38 -7.10 -5.28
N GLN A 87 14.48 -6.95 -4.31
CA GLN A 87 13.05 -7.22 -4.49
C GLN A 87 12.41 -6.23 -5.47
N ALA A 88 12.75 -4.95 -5.37
CA ALA A 88 12.26 -3.93 -6.31
C ALA A 88 12.74 -4.22 -7.74
N GLN A 89 14.03 -4.54 -7.92
CA GLN A 89 14.58 -4.91 -9.23
C GLN A 89 13.93 -6.17 -9.82
N ARG A 90 13.65 -7.17 -9.00
CA ARG A 90 12.96 -8.41 -9.43
C ARG A 90 11.53 -8.12 -9.92
N LEU A 91 10.78 -7.30 -9.18
CA LEU A 91 9.43 -6.90 -9.59
C LEU A 91 9.45 -6.06 -10.87
N ALA A 92 10.41 -5.14 -11.01
CA ALA A 92 10.62 -4.39 -12.24
C ALA A 92 10.94 -5.31 -13.43
N GLY A 93 11.83 -6.28 -13.24
CA GLY A 93 12.18 -7.29 -14.24
C GLY A 93 11.00 -8.19 -14.63
N ALA A 94 10.03 -8.37 -13.75
CA ALA A 94 8.77 -9.05 -14.05
C ALA A 94 7.77 -8.17 -14.83
N GLY A 95 8.00 -6.86 -14.93
CA GLY A 95 7.17 -5.89 -15.63
C GLY A 95 6.13 -5.18 -14.76
N LEU A 96 6.36 -5.07 -13.43
CA LEU A 96 5.48 -4.34 -12.54
C LEU A 96 5.41 -2.86 -12.94
N ASP A 97 4.20 -2.34 -13.16
CA ASP A 97 3.98 -0.94 -13.56
C ASP A 97 3.98 0.01 -12.38
N TYR A 98 3.31 -0.35 -11.28
CA TYR A 98 3.14 0.49 -10.10
C TYR A 98 3.44 -0.26 -8.80
N TYR A 99 4.05 0.41 -7.86
CA TYR A 99 4.13 -0.04 -6.48
C TYR A 99 3.39 0.92 -5.56
N ASN A 100 2.42 0.41 -4.81
CA ASN A 100 1.69 1.20 -3.82
C ASN A 100 2.38 1.11 -2.46
N HIS A 101 2.80 2.26 -1.94
CA HIS A 101 3.36 2.40 -0.60
C HIS A 101 3.02 3.77 -0.04
N ASN A 102 1.89 3.84 0.67
CA ASN A 102 1.35 5.10 1.17
C ASN A 102 2.23 5.69 2.28
N LEU A 103 2.31 7.01 2.35
CA LEU A 103 2.89 7.74 3.49
C LEU A 103 1.91 7.83 4.66
N ASP A 104 0.63 7.59 4.40
CA ASP A 104 -0.53 7.57 5.29
C ASP A 104 -0.92 8.95 5.83
N THR A 105 0.01 9.74 6.34
CA THR A 105 -0.22 11.08 6.92
C THR A 105 1.04 11.96 6.80
N SER A 106 1.05 13.14 7.44
CA SER A 106 2.24 14.00 7.50
C SER A 106 3.39 13.37 8.29
N PRO A 107 4.65 13.80 8.06
CA PRO A 107 5.79 13.39 8.87
C PRO A 107 5.59 13.67 10.36
N GLU A 108 4.98 14.82 10.69
CA GLU A 108 4.77 15.28 12.06
C GLU A 108 3.75 14.42 12.81
N PHE A 109 2.69 13.99 12.13
CA PHE A 109 1.61 13.20 12.75
C PHE A 109 1.86 11.69 12.72
N TYR A 110 2.75 11.21 11.85
CA TYR A 110 2.97 9.79 11.57
C TYR A 110 3.23 8.95 12.83
N GLY A 111 4.05 9.43 13.75
CA GLY A 111 4.39 8.74 14.99
C GLY A 111 3.20 8.52 15.94
N ASN A 112 2.11 9.27 15.77
CA ASN A 112 0.86 9.06 16.52
C ASN A 112 0.09 7.84 16.03
N ILE A 113 0.35 7.39 14.79
CA ILE A 113 -0.42 6.32 14.12
C ILE A 113 0.37 5.02 14.01
N ILE A 114 1.68 5.09 13.79
CA ILE A 114 2.55 3.94 13.57
C ILE A 114 3.83 4.13 14.35
N THR A 115 4.22 3.15 15.17
CA THR A 115 5.45 3.20 15.96
C THR A 115 6.46 2.12 15.60
N THR A 116 6.04 1.08 14.88
CA THR A 116 6.87 -0.07 14.50
C THR A 116 7.62 0.10 13.19
N ARG A 117 7.39 1.21 12.51
CA ARG A 117 8.06 1.62 11.27
C ARG A 117 8.23 3.13 11.28
N THR A 118 9.40 3.62 10.90
CA THR A 118 9.65 5.05 10.76
C THR A 118 9.07 5.61 9.47
N TYR A 119 8.87 6.92 9.44
CA TYR A 119 8.48 7.63 8.22
C TYR A 119 9.56 7.51 7.15
N GLN A 120 10.84 7.58 7.56
CA GLN A 120 11.97 7.44 6.65
C GLN A 120 11.99 6.07 5.95
N GLU A 121 11.67 4.96 6.64
CA GLU A 121 11.58 3.64 6.00
C GLU A 121 10.55 3.59 4.88
N ARG A 122 9.50 4.42 4.94
CA ARG A 122 8.53 4.56 3.84
C ARG A 122 9.15 5.31 2.66
N LEU A 123 9.81 6.44 2.92
CA LEU A 123 10.52 7.21 1.89
C LEU A 123 11.60 6.36 1.21
N ASP A 124 12.42 5.66 1.98
CA ASP A 124 13.45 4.75 1.46
C ASP A 124 12.87 3.67 0.54
N THR A 125 11.65 3.20 0.85
CA THR A 125 10.97 2.23 -0.02
C THR A 125 10.54 2.88 -1.34
N LEU A 126 10.04 4.10 -1.32
CA LEU A 126 9.67 4.84 -2.53
C LEU A 126 10.89 5.10 -3.42
N ASP A 127 12.04 5.45 -2.81
CA ASP A 127 13.30 5.64 -3.54
C ASP A 127 13.74 4.35 -4.25
N LYS A 128 13.74 3.21 -3.56
CA LYS A 128 14.07 1.90 -4.15
C LYS A 128 13.14 1.51 -5.31
N VAL A 129 11.85 1.81 -5.17
CA VAL A 129 10.86 1.60 -6.22
C VAL A 129 11.18 2.45 -7.45
N ARG A 130 11.53 3.73 -7.25
CA ARG A 130 11.96 4.65 -8.31
C ARG A 130 13.25 4.20 -8.99
N ASP A 131 14.25 3.83 -8.21
CA ASP A 131 15.55 3.37 -8.73
C ASP A 131 15.42 2.09 -9.56
N ALA A 132 14.41 1.26 -9.26
CA ALA A 132 14.06 0.10 -10.07
C ALA A 132 13.27 0.45 -11.35
N GLY A 133 12.88 1.72 -11.56
CA GLY A 133 12.09 2.15 -12.72
C GLY A 133 10.60 1.85 -12.63
N ILE A 134 10.08 1.53 -11.45
CA ILE A 134 8.66 1.30 -11.20
C ILE A 134 7.98 2.63 -10.85
N LYS A 135 6.79 2.86 -11.38
CA LYS A 135 5.97 4.03 -11.02
C LYS A 135 5.48 3.93 -9.58
N VAL A 136 5.38 5.08 -8.90
CA VAL A 136 4.93 5.16 -7.52
C VAL A 136 3.45 5.49 -7.43
N CYS A 137 2.74 4.71 -6.59
CA CYS A 137 1.43 5.04 -6.08
C CYS A 137 1.58 5.28 -4.57
N SER A 138 1.42 6.54 -4.12
CA SER A 138 1.60 6.89 -2.70
C SER A 138 0.69 8.03 -2.30
N GLY A 139 -0.04 7.86 -1.24
CA GLY A 139 -1.00 8.83 -0.72
C GLY A 139 -1.21 8.66 0.78
N GLY A 140 -2.43 8.88 1.25
CA GLY A 140 -2.73 8.85 2.67
C GLY A 140 -4.17 8.57 3.03
N ILE A 141 -4.42 8.68 4.34
CA ILE A 141 -5.72 8.41 4.94
C ILE A 141 -6.14 9.66 5.73
N VAL A 142 -7.37 10.11 5.52
CA VAL A 142 -8.02 11.20 6.26
C VAL A 142 -8.94 10.60 7.31
N GLY A 143 -8.97 11.21 8.51
CA GLY A 143 -9.78 10.76 9.64
C GLY A 143 -9.01 9.95 10.68
N LEU A 144 -7.69 9.97 10.63
CA LEU A 144 -6.82 9.32 11.62
C LEU A 144 -6.73 10.11 12.95
N GLY A 145 -7.39 11.28 13.04
CA GLY A 145 -7.28 12.26 14.14
C GLY A 145 -6.27 13.37 13.85
N GLU A 146 -5.83 13.45 12.62
CA GLU A 146 -4.94 14.49 12.09
C GLU A 146 -5.68 15.82 11.93
N THR A 147 -4.93 16.92 11.91
CA THR A 147 -5.42 18.26 11.62
C THR A 147 -5.37 18.58 10.12
N VAL A 148 -6.04 19.67 9.71
CA VAL A 148 -5.93 20.21 8.32
C VAL A 148 -4.46 20.52 7.97
N LYS A 149 -3.66 20.97 8.95
CA LYS A 149 -2.22 21.21 8.76
C LYS A 149 -1.48 19.91 8.42
N ASP A 150 -1.84 18.80 9.06
CA ASP A 150 -1.22 17.50 8.79
C ASP A 150 -1.63 16.99 7.40
N ARG A 151 -2.88 17.19 6.97
CA ARG A 151 -3.32 16.87 5.60
C ARG A 151 -2.52 17.65 4.57
N ALA A 152 -2.37 18.98 4.79
CA ALA A 152 -1.51 19.82 3.95
C ALA A 152 -0.04 19.36 3.97
N GLY A 153 0.47 18.95 5.14
CA GLY A 153 1.82 18.41 5.31
C GLY A 153 2.06 17.14 4.50
N LEU A 154 1.09 16.22 4.46
CA LEU A 154 1.15 15.02 3.60
C LEU A 154 1.24 15.41 2.12
N LEU A 155 0.37 16.29 1.66
CA LEU A 155 0.37 16.72 0.24
C LEU A 155 1.67 17.45 -0.12
N LEU A 156 2.15 18.30 0.78
CA LEU A 156 3.43 19.00 0.60
C LEU A 156 4.60 18.00 0.52
N GLN A 157 4.63 16.99 1.38
CA GLN A 157 5.65 15.95 1.33
C GLN A 157 5.63 15.19 0.00
N LEU A 158 4.44 14.77 -0.47
CA LEU A 158 4.30 14.05 -1.74
C LEU A 158 4.73 14.91 -2.94
N ALA A 159 4.35 16.20 -2.94
CA ALA A 159 4.68 17.13 -4.01
C ALA A 159 6.18 17.49 -4.07
N ASN A 160 6.88 17.44 -2.94
CA ASN A 160 8.30 17.76 -2.83
C ASN A 160 9.23 16.53 -2.89
N LEU A 161 8.71 15.35 -3.17
CA LEU A 161 9.57 14.21 -3.51
C LEU A 161 10.40 14.54 -4.76
N PRO A 162 11.63 14.02 -4.91
CA PRO A 162 12.45 14.26 -6.10
C PRO A 162 11.73 14.01 -7.41
N THR A 163 10.85 13.00 -7.41
CA THR A 163 9.85 12.75 -8.46
C THR A 163 8.51 12.50 -7.76
N PRO A 164 7.50 13.37 -7.92
CA PRO A 164 6.18 13.15 -7.34
C PRO A 164 5.55 11.82 -7.80
N PRO A 165 4.67 11.21 -6.99
CA PRO A 165 3.98 9.99 -7.38
C PRO A 165 3.09 10.19 -8.61
N GLU A 166 3.02 9.19 -9.49
CA GLU A 166 2.12 9.18 -10.63
C GLU A 166 0.65 8.93 -10.22
N SER A 167 0.43 8.42 -9.02
CA SER A 167 -0.90 8.16 -8.47
C SER A 167 -0.90 8.47 -6.98
N VAL A 168 -1.86 9.29 -6.55
CA VAL A 168 -1.98 9.73 -5.15
C VAL A 168 -3.38 9.38 -4.64
N PRO A 169 -3.57 8.17 -4.06
CA PRO A 169 -4.83 7.80 -3.43
C PRO A 169 -4.99 8.53 -2.10
N ILE A 170 -6.08 9.24 -1.93
CA ILE A 170 -6.52 9.79 -0.64
C ILE A 170 -7.76 9.02 -0.22
N ASN A 171 -7.69 8.34 0.91
CA ASN A 171 -8.74 7.47 1.40
C ASN A 171 -9.34 8.03 2.70
N MET A 172 -10.64 7.90 2.87
CA MET A 172 -11.28 8.12 4.17
C MET A 172 -11.05 6.90 5.05
N LEU A 173 -10.79 7.12 6.35
CA LEU A 173 -10.66 6.04 7.33
C LEU A 173 -11.91 5.16 7.34
N VAL A 174 -11.72 3.88 7.13
CA VAL A 174 -12.75 2.87 7.42
C VAL A 174 -12.54 2.36 8.83
N LYS A 175 -13.45 2.68 9.73
CA LYS A 175 -13.40 2.30 11.15
C LYS A 175 -13.71 0.81 11.30
N VAL A 176 -12.76 0.05 11.82
CA VAL A 176 -12.91 -1.40 12.02
C VAL A 176 -12.85 -1.72 13.51
N LYS A 177 -13.89 -2.40 14.00
CA LYS A 177 -13.98 -2.83 15.40
C LYS A 177 -12.73 -3.64 15.80
N GLY A 178 -12.18 -3.32 16.96
CA GLY A 178 -10.98 -3.96 17.49
C GLY A 178 -9.67 -3.27 17.09
N THR A 179 -9.70 -2.28 16.20
CA THR A 179 -8.56 -1.39 15.96
C THR A 179 -8.60 -0.19 16.92
N PRO A 180 -7.46 0.46 17.23
CA PRO A 180 -7.42 1.65 18.09
C PRO A 180 -8.25 2.84 17.59
N LEU A 181 -8.48 2.95 16.27
CA LEU A 181 -9.23 4.05 15.66
C LEU A 181 -10.69 3.67 15.34
N ALA A 182 -11.21 2.58 15.92
CA ALA A 182 -12.59 2.11 15.68
C ALA A 182 -13.66 3.16 16.06
N ASP A 183 -13.38 3.95 17.08
CA ASP A 183 -14.32 4.95 17.64
C ASP A 183 -13.91 6.40 17.33
N ASN A 184 -13.01 6.62 16.35
CA ASN A 184 -12.65 7.96 15.93
C ASN A 184 -13.86 8.73 15.42
N ASP A 185 -13.82 10.06 15.50
CA ASP A 185 -14.84 10.93 14.91
C ASP A 185 -14.91 10.75 13.39
N ASP A 186 -16.09 10.95 12.82
CA ASP A 186 -16.27 10.99 11.37
C ASP A 186 -15.70 12.30 10.81
N VAL A 187 -15.09 12.22 9.65
CA VAL A 187 -14.67 13.40 8.90
C VAL A 187 -15.88 13.95 8.17
N ASP A 188 -16.11 15.26 8.26
CA ASP A 188 -17.13 15.91 7.46
C ASP A 188 -16.82 15.73 5.96
N ALA A 189 -17.87 15.50 5.17
CA ALA A 189 -17.70 15.24 3.73
C ALA A 189 -17.10 16.43 2.96
N PHE A 190 -17.24 17.66 3.49
CA PHE A 190 -16.60 18.84 2.90
C PHE A 190 -15.14 19.04 3.36
N ASP A 191 -14.73 18.37 4.43
CA ASP A 191 -13.34 18.36 4.90
C ASP A 191 -12.49 17.23 4.25
N PHE A 192 -13.14 16.28 3.61
CA PHE A 192 -12.51 15.20 2.83
C PHE A 192 -12.24 15.67 1.39
#